data_ed213db263a56964aeec76b2eca42cad
#
_entry.id   ed213db263a56964aeec76b2eca42cad
#
_cell.length_a   1.000
_cell.length_b   1.000
_cell.length_c   1.000
_cell.angle_alpha   90.00
_cell.angle_beta   90.00
_cell.angle_gamma   90.00
#
_symmetry.space_group_name_H-M   'P 1'
#
loop_
_entity.id
_entity.type
_entity.pdbx_description
1 polymer ?
#
loop_
_entity_poly.entity_id
_entity_poly.type
_entity_poly.pdbx_seq_one_letter_code
_entity_poly.pdbx_strand_id
1 'polypeptide(L)'
;MDKLFIAADELLKDSFKLAWKIYESGYKPNYIVGVWRGGAPVGIAVQEFLKVLKIDSDHIAIRTSYYNGINKRKKKVRVYGLNYVTKKFESDDRLLIVDD
;
A
#
# COMPACT_ATOMS: atom_id res chain seq x y z
N MET A 1 20.21 8.43 18.26
CA MET A 1 18.84 8.34 17.74
C MET A 1 18.44 6.88 17.66
N ASP A 2 17.46 6.54 18.42
CA ASP A 2 17.01 5.15 18.47
C ASP A 2 16.17 4.83 17.25
N LYS A 3 16.63 3.87 16.49
CA LYS A 3 15.84 3.35 15.37
C LYS A 3 15.14 2.08 15.82
N LEU A 4 13.86 2.04 15.63
CA LEU A 4 13.10 0.82 15.83
C LEU A 4 13.32 -0.09 14.62
N PHE A 5 13.95 -1.23 14.86
CA PHE A 5 14.09 -2.25 13.84
C PHE A 5 13.03 -3.31 14.04
N ILE A 6 12.23 -3.52 13.03
CA ILE A 6 11.23 -4.57 13.01
C ILE A 6 11.80 -5.73 12.21
N ALA A 7 11.86 -6.90 12.82
CA ALA A 7 12.29 -8.10 12.13
C ALA A 7 11.31 -8.47 11.00
N ALA A 8 11.82 -9.08 9.94
CA ALA A 8 11.01 -9.41 8.77
C ALA A 8 9.82 -10.31 9.10
N ASP A 9 10.00 -11.26 10.01
CA ASP A 9 8.93 -12.15 10.44
C ASP A 9 7.88 -11.41 11.28
N GLU A 10 8.27 -10.42 12.06
CA GLU A 10 7.32 -9.58 12.81
C GLU A 10 6.52 -8.71 11.86
N LEU A 11 7.16 -8.13 10.86
CA LEU A 11 6.48 -7.34 9.84
C LEU A 11 5.46 -8.18 9.10
N LEU A 12 5.81 -9.41 8.76
CA LEU A 12 4.90 -10.33 8.09
C LEU A 12 3.70 -10.67 8.97
N LYS A 13 3.93 -10.97 10.25
CA LYS A 13 2.85 -11.23 11.20
C LYS A 13 1.92 -10.04 11.37
N ASP A 14 2.48 -8.86 11.48
CA ASP A 14 1.70 -7.63 11.62
C ASP A 14 0.91 -7.33 10.36
N SER A 15 1.47 -7.62 9.20
CA SER A 15 0.77 -7.48 7.92
C SER A 15 -0.42 -8.44 7.83
N PHE A 16 -0.28 -9.67 8.30
CA PHE A 16 -1.38 -10.62 8.35
C PHE A 16 -2.45 -10.22 9.35
N LYS A 17 -2.06 -9.65 10.50
CA LYS A 17 -3.02 -9.09 11.45
C LYS A 17 -3.81 -7.93 10.85
N LEU A 18 -3.14 -7.08 10.08
CA LEU A 18 -3.78 -6.00 9.36
C LEU A 18 -4.80 -6.55 8.35
N ALA A 19 -4.42 -7.56 7.58
CA ALA A 19 -5.31 -8.19 6.61
C ALA A 19 -6.54 -8.79 7.30
N TRP A 20 -6.37 -9.42 8.45
CA TRP A 20 -7.47 -9.96 9.22
C TRP A 20 -8.43 -8.88 9.69
N LYS A 21 -7.91 -7.75 10.16
CA LYS A 21 -8.73 -6.60 10.54
C LYS A 21 -9.54 -6.05 9.37
N ILE A 22 -8.91 -5.98 8.20
CA ILE A 22 -9.59 -5.56 6.97
C ILE A 22 -10.74 -6.52 6.65
N TYR A 23 -10.46 -7.81 6.72
CA TYR A 23 -11.47 -8.85 6.48
C TYR A 23 -12.64 -8.73 7.46
N GLU A 24 -12.35 -8.57 8.74
CA GLU A 24 -13.38 -8.45 9.78
C GLU A 24 -14.22 -7.19 9.62
N SER A 25 -13.66 -6.13 9.05
CA SER A 25 -14.39 -4.88 8.80
C SER A 25 -15.46 -5.01 7.71
N GLY A 26 -15.41 -6.06 6.92
CA GLY A 26 -16.29 -6.26 5.77
C GLY A 26 -15.85 -5.55 4.51
N TYR A 27 -14.77 -4.76 4.56
CA TYR A 27 -14.25 -4.09 3.38
C TYR A 27 -13.53 -5.10 2.48
N LYS A 28 -13.95 -5.18 1.23
CA LYS A 28 -13.38 -6.12 0.25
C LYS A 28 -12.71 -5.33 -0.88
N PRO A 29 -11.41 -4.98 -0.72
CA PRO A 29 -10.71 -4.27 -1.78
C PRO A 29 -10.51 -5.17 -2.99
N ASN A 30 -10.65 -4.61 -4.17
CA ASN A 30 -10.27 -5.28 -5.42
C ASN A 30 -8.96 -4.73 -5.98
N TYR A 31 -8.46 -3.61 -5.46
CA TYR A 31 -7.13 -3.09 -5.76
C TYR A 31 -6.40 -2.74 -4.47
N ILE A 32 -5.17 -3.20 -4.38
CA ILE A 32 -4.25 -2.82 -3.31
C ILE A 32 -3.18 -1.93 -3.94
N VAL A 33 -3.03 -0.73 -3.40
CA VAL A 33 -2.02 0.23 -3.84
C VAL A 33 -0.93 0.28 -2.76
N GLY A 34 0.19 -0.35 -3.04
CA GLY A 34 1.35 -0.32 -2.15
C GLY A 34 2.21 0.89 -2.44
N VAL A 35 2.49 1.69 -1.43
CA VAL A 35 3.39 2.83 -1.59
C VAL A 35 4.82 2.34 -1.52
N TRP A 36 5.49 2.44 -2.64
CA TRP A 36 6.86 1.99 -2.77
C TRP A 36 7.77 2.86 -1.89
N ARG A 37 8.64 2.31 -1.11
CA ARG A 37 9.10 0.91 -1.07
C ARG A 37 8.47 0.14 0.09
N GLY A 38 8.27 0.78 1.23
CA GLY A 38 7.87 0.13 2.48
C GLY A 38 6.47 -0.48 2.43
N GLY A 39 5.54 0.15 1.73
CA GLY A 39 4.18 -0.38 1.60
C GLY A 39 4.06 -1.59 0.68
N ALA A 40 5.04 -1.83 -0.21
CA ALA A 40 4.96 -2.93 -1.15
C ALA A 40 5.02 -4.31 -0.47
N PRO A 41 5.97 -4.61 0.43
CA PRO A 41 5.98 -5.89 1.14
C PRO A 41 4.73 -6.12 1.99
N VAL A 42 4.24 -5.08 2.66
CA VAL A 42 3.02 -5.16 3.45
C VAL A 42 1.82 -5.43 2.54
N GLY A 43 1.74 -4.72 1.41
CA GLY A 43 0.68 -4.91 0.42
C GLY A 43 0.66 -6.33 -0.15
N ILE A 44 1.81 -6.90 -0.44
CA ILE A 44 1.93 -8.28 -0.92
C ILE A 44 1.40 -9.26 0.13
N ALA A 45 1.81 -9.10 1.39
CA ALA A 45 1.36 -9.96 2.47
C ALA A 45 -0.15 -9.86 2.69
N VAL A 46 -0.70 -8.65 2.68
CA VAL A 46 -2.14 -8.42 2.80
C VAL A 46 -2.89 -9.07 1.65
N GLN A 47 -2.40 -8.89 0.43
CA GLN A 47 -3.01 -9.49 -0.76
C GLN A 47 -3.07 -11.01 -0.66
N GLU A 48 -1.96 -11.64 -0.30
CA GLU A 48 -1.89 -13.10 -0.18
C GLU A 48 -2.83 -13.63 0.90
N PHE A 49 -2.89 -12.95 2.03
CA PHE A 49 -3.78 -13.35 3.11
C PHE A 49 -5.26 -13.22 2.70
N LEU A 50 -5.63 -12.11 2.08
CA LEU A 50 -7.00 -11.91 1.60
C LEU A 50 -7.37 -12.92 0.52
N LYS A 51 -6.43 -13.32 -0.32
CA LYS A 51 -6.65 -14.33 -1.34
C LYS A 51 -6.99 -15.68 -0.73
N VAL A 52 -6.35 -16.06 0.36
CA VAL A 52 -6.69 -17.28 1.11
C VAL A 52 -8.13 -17.20 1.62
N LEU A 53 -8.59 -16.02 1.98
CA LEU A 53 -9.97 -15.76 2.40
C LEU A 53 -10.92 -15.54 1.23
N LYS A 54 -10.49 -15.84 0.00
CA LYS A 54 -11.27 -15.75 -1.23
C LYS A 54 -11.65 -14.31 -1.62
N ILE A 55 -10.84 -13.36 -1.23
CA ILE A 55 -10.95 -11.98 -1.68
C ILE A 55 -9.81 -11.73 -2.67
N ASP A 56 -10.16 -11.69 -3.96
CA ASP A 56 -9.22 -11.44 -5.02
C ASP A 56 -8.99 -9.95 -5.20
N SER A 57 -7.74 -9.58 -5.35
CA SER A 57 -7.33 -8.20 -5.57
C SER A 57 -6.12 -8.13 -6.48
N ASP A 58 -5.97 -7.03 -7.17
CA ASP A 58 -4.77 -6.72 -7.91
C ASP A 58 -3.89 -5.80 -7.06
N HIS A 59 -2.57 -5.92 -7.17
CA HIS A 59 -1.63 -5.12 -6.39
C HIS A 59 -0.81 -4.25 -7.33
N ILE A 60 -0.90 -2.96 -7.12
CA ILE A 60 -0.21 -1.95 -7.91
C ILE A 60 0.67 -1.14 -6.96
N ALA A 61 1.92 -0.93 -7.35
CA ALA A 61 2.84 -0.10 -6.59
C ALA A 61 2.86 1.31 -7.17
N ILE A 62 2.81 2.30 -6.30
CA ILE A 62 3.12 3.68 -6.64
C ILE A 62 4.36 4.11 -5.86
N ARG A 63 5.09 5.04 -6.41
CA ARG A 63 6.28 5.58 -5.75
C ARG A 63 6.08 7.06 -5.47
N THR A 64 6.38 7.47 -4.25
CA THR A 64 6.39 8.87 -3.87
C THR A 64 7.80 9.32 -3.60
N SER A 65 8.11 10.56 -3.93
CA SER A 65 9.37 11.19 -3.57
C SER A 65 9.15 12.66 -3.31
N TYR A 66 9.96 13.21 -2.39
CA TYR A 66 9.95 14.63 -2.15
C TYR A 66 10.78 15.33 -3.20
N TYR A 67 10.25 16.43 -3.71
CA TYR A 67 10.89 17.25 -4.69
C TYR A 67 11.06 18.66 -4.14
N ASN A 68 12.30 19.12 -4.05
CA ASN A 68 12.62 20.47 -3.69
C ASN A 68 12.74 21.30 -4.97
N GLY A 69 11.77 22.16 -5.22
CA GLY A 69 11.85 23.13 -6.32
C GLY A 69 12.85 24.24 -6.01
N ILE A 70 12.94 25.22 -6.91
CA ILE A 70 13.81 26.38 -6.79
C ILE A 70 13.55 27.13 -5.47
N ASN A 71 12.33 27.08 -4.97
CA ASN A 71 11.97 27.62 -3.68
C ASN A 71 12.02 26.53 -2.60
N LYS A 72 13.07 26.54 -1.81
CA LYS A 72 13.29 25.54 -0.73
C LYS A 72 12.20 25.51 0.35
N ARG A 73 11.28 26.48 0.35
CA ARG A 73 10.16 26.54 1.30
C ARG A 73 9.00 25.64 0.94
N LYS A 74 8.92 25.20 -0.33
CA LYS A 74 7.83 24.33 -0.80
C LYS A 74 8.36 22.95 -1.13
N LYS A 75 8.04 21.98 -0.27
CA LYS A 75 8.25 20.57 -0.56
C LYS A 75 7.11 20.10 -1.46
N LYS A 76 7.46 19.56 -2.61
CA LYS A 76 6.49 18.92 -3.50
C LYS A 76 6.67 17.43 -3.43
N VAL A 77 5.56 16.69 -3.46
CA VAL A 77 5.57 15.24 -3.54
C VAL A 77 5.30 14.84 -4.98
N ARG A 78 6.19 14.02 -5.54
CA ARG A 78 5.94 13.39 -6.83
C ARG A 78 5.38 12.00 -6.60
N VAL A 79 4.40 11.64 -7.41
CA VAL A 79 3.81 10.31 -7.39
C VAL A 79 4.07 9.67 -8.75
N TYR A 80 4.80 8.56 -8.73
CA TYR A 80 5.11 7.78 -9.93
C TYR A 80 4.11 6.63 -10.04
N GLY A 81 3.67 6.36 -11.26
CA GLY A 81 2.71 5.32 -11.54
C GLY A 81 1.25 5.75 -11.43
N LEU A 82 1.01 7.01 -11.04
CA LEU A 82 -0.35 7.51 -10.82
C LEU A 82 -1.19 7.49 -12.10
N ASN A 83 -0.59 7.83 -13.24
CA ASN A 83 -1.30 7.83 -14.52
C ASN A 83 -1.80 6.43 -14.90
N TYR A 84 -1.00 5.42 -14.68
CA TYR A 84 -1.41 4.04 -14.91
C TYR A 84 -2.59 3.64 -14.01
N VAL A 85 -2.46 3.99 -12.74
CA VAL A 85 -3.46 3.70 -11.73
C VAL A 85 -4.79 4.38 -12.06
N THR A 86 -4.76 5.67 -12.39
CA THR A 86 -5.98 6.44 -12.67
C THR A 86 -6.68 5.98 -13.95
N LYS A 87 -5.94 5.48 -14.94
CA LYS A 87 -6.53 4.96 -16.17
C LYS A 87 -7.21 3.60 -15.97
N LYS A 88 -6.76 2.83 -15.00
CA LYS A 88 -7.23 1.47 -14.77
C LYS A 88 -8.45 1.42 -13.88
N PHE A 89 -8.62 2.39 -13.01
CA PHE A 89 -9.68 2.37 -12.01
C PHE A 89 -11.01 2.84 -12.57
N GLU A 90 -12.06 2.17 -12.14
CA GLU A 90 -13.44 2.52 -12.40
C GLU A 90 -14.10 3.04 -11.12
N SER A 91 -15.27 3.66 -11.24
CA SER A 91 -15.91 4.34 -10.11
C SER A 91 -16.37 3.40 -8.99
N ASP A 92 -16.61 2.13 -9.30
CA ASP A 92 -17.05 1.13 -8.33
C ASP A 92 -15.89 0.32 -7.73
N ASP A 93 -14.66 0.62 -8.13
CA ASP A 93 -13.49 -0.05 -7.58
C ASP A 93 -13.26 0.33 -6.12
N ARG A 94 -12.83 -0.65 -5.35
CA ARG A 94 -12.54 -0.49 -3.94
C ARG A 94 -11.04 -0.58 -3.73
N LEU A 95 -10.45 0.52 -3.33
CA LEU A 95 -9.01 0.65 -3.17
C LEU A 95 -8.61 0.48 -1.72
N LEU A 96 -7.49 -0.15 -1.51
CA LEU A 96 -6.78 -0.19 -0.23
C LEU A 96 -5.38 0.35 -0.45
N ILE A 97 -5.07 1.47 0.17
CA ILE A 97 -3.74 2.06 0.08
C ILE A 97 -2.94 1.62 1.30
N VAL A 98 -1.78 1.04 1.05
CA VAL A 98 -0.92 0.47 2.09
C VAL A 98 0.43 1.18 2.08
N ASP A 99 0.82 1.67 3.23
CA ASP A 99 2.12 2.27 3.47
C ASP A 99 2.75 1.66 4.74
N ASP A 100 4.03 1.89 4.92
CA ASP A 100 4.73 1.39 6.10
C ASP A 100 4.62 2.30 7.32
#